data_0a76ec31a4fa8911def94291d9931154
#
_entry.id   0a76ec31a4fa8911def94291d9931154
#
_cell.length_a   1.000
_cell.length_b   1.000
_cell.length_c   1.000
_cell.angle_alpha   90.00
_cell.angle_beta   90.00
_cell.angle_gamma   90.00
#
_symmetry.space_group_name_H-M   'P 1'
#
loop_
_entity.id
_entity.type
_entity.pdbx_description
1 polymer ?
#
loop_
_entity_poly.entity_id
_entity_poly.type
_entity_poly.pdbx_seq_one_letter_code
_entity_poly.pdbx_strand_id
1 'polypeptide(L)'
;MDPLLKVKEVYNKGILPQKEYSLILKRFPIVISGINRIEKASGVNFPIAYVDPSIIISSPNPNSFDFGILFARTIPIISQNTLQVVIQVSAPLVAYGLKGTIHAILAHEFLHYLELIRKISKMELLSDHTSVNLFENVYADTEKLFEPRAVFTDKTLLLHITKKFPSGFRDYKLEDKVIKYWIEKNLPSVNISLDTNVAKLSAKLISQMKIKPNLISKIKSFEMKSLKLRKKRLY
;
A
#
# COMPACT_ATOMS: atom_id res chain seq x y z
N MET A 1 -2.47 9.08 -16.35
CA MET A 1 -3.03 7.69 -16.27
C MET A 1 -4.35 7.75 -15.52
N ASP A 2 -5.42 7.16 -16.06
CA ASP A 2 -6.71 7.07 -15.34
C ASP A 2 -6.59 6.03 -14.20
N PRO A 3 -6.74 6.43 -12.92
CA PRO A 3 -6.60 5.51 -11.79
C PRO A 3 -7.65 4.39 -11.77
N LEU A 4 -8.74 4.53 -12.50
CA LEU A 4 -9.84 3.56 -12.57
C LEU A 4 -9.85 2.74 -13.88
N LEU A 5 -8.82 2.88 -14.73
CA LEU A 5 -8.79 2.22 -16.04
C LEU A 5 -9.05 0.71 -15.95
N LYS A 6 -8.34 0.01 -15.07
CA LYS A 6 -8.51 -1.45 -14.89
C LYS A 6 -9.92 -1.83 -14.42
N VAL A 7 -10.52 -1.03 -13.54
CA VAL A 7 -11.89 -1.25 -13.06
C VAL A 7 -12.89 -1.10 -14.21
N LYS A 8 -12.71 -0.08 -15.07
CA LYS A 8 -13.53 0.13 -16.26
C LYS A 8 -13.40 -1.02 -17.25
N GLU A 9 -12.18 -1.50 -17.48
CA GLU A 9 -11.92 -2.64 -18.38
C GLU A 9 -12.64 -3.92 -17.92
N VAL A 10 -12.56 -4.23 -16.62
CA VAL A 10 -13.20 -5.43 -16.05
C VAL A 10 -14.73 -5.30 -16.03
N TYR A 11 -15.25 -4.10 -15.82
CA TYR A 11 -16.68 -3.80 -15.97
C TYR A 11 -17.14 -3.98 -17.42
N ASN A 12 -16.42 -3.42 -18.39
CA ASN A 12 -16.77 -3.55 -19.82
C ASN A 12 -16.72 -5.00 -20.33
N LYS A 13 -15.92 -5.87 -19.68
CA LYS A 13 -15.89 -7.32 -19.93
C LYS A 13 -17.04 -8.08 -19.25
N GLY A 14 -17.94 -7.42 -18.53
CA GLY A 14 -19.04 -8.04 -17.81
C GLY A 14 -18.65 -8.84 -16.56
N ILE A 15 -17.39 -8.72 -16.11
CA ILE A 15 -16.87 -9.47 -14.94
C ILE A 15 -17.26 -8.76 -13.64
N LEU A 16 -17.26 -7.42 -13.65
CA LEU A 16 -17.66 -6.61 -12.50
C LEU A 16 -19.13 -6.15 -12.67
N PRO A 17 -20.05 -6.49 -11.74
CA PRO A 17 -21.43 -6.07 -11.86
C PRO A 17 -21.61 -4.54 -11.78
N GLN A 18 -22.65 -4.02 -12.43
CA GLN A 18 -23.00 -2.59 -12.47
C GLN A 18 -23.09 -1.97 -11.08
N LYS A 19 -23.63 -2.70 -10.11
CA LYS A 19 -23.80 -2.22 -8.73
C LYS A 19 -22.46 -1.90 -8.08
N GLU A 20 -21.54 -2.83 -8.14
CA GLU A 20 -20.20 -2.70 -7.55
C GLU A 20 -19.37 -1.64 -8.30
N TYR A 21 -19.47 -1.62 -9.62
CA TYR A 21 -18.82 -0.58 -10.44
C TYR A 21 -19.31 0.83 -10.07
N SER A 22 -20.64 1.05 -10.03
CA SER A 22 -21.22 2.34 -9.65
C SER A 22 -20.83 2.76 -8.23
N LEU A 23 -20.75 1.79 -7.29
CA LEU A 23 -20.34 2.05 -5.92
C LEU A 23 -18.88 2.50 -5.85
N ILE A 24 -17.98 1.86 -6.61
CA ILE A 24 -16.57 2.24 -6.70
C ILE A 24 -16.44 3.66 -7.24
N LEU A 25 -17.10 3.98 -8.36
CA LEU A 25 -17.07 5.32 -8.95
C LEU A 25 -17.55 6.39 -7.96
N LYS A 26 -18.70 6.16 -7.30
CA LYS A 26 -19.27 7.07 -6.31
C LYS A 26 -18.32 7.34 -5.15
N ARG A 27 -17.53 6.34 -4.74
CA ARG A 27 -16.69 6.40 -3.54
C ARG A 27 -15.23 6.73 -3.81
N PHE A 28 -14.79 6.65 -5.05
CA PHE A 28 -13.40 6.98 -5.44
C PHE A 28 -12.92 8.38 -4.98
N PRO A 29 -13.77 9.43 -4.94
CA PRO A 29 -13.37 10.72 -4.36
C PRO A 29 -12.84 10.64 -2.92
N ILE A 30 -13.21 9.60 -2.15
CA ILE A 30 -12.64 9.37 -0.80
C ILE A 30 -11.14 9.01 -0.89
N VAL A 31 -10.75 8.22 -1.89
CA VAL A 31 -9.34 7.88 -2.15
C VAL A 31 -8.56 9.15 -2.48
N ILE A 32 -9.06 9.97 -3.41
CA ILE A 32 -8.43 11.24 -3.77
C ILE A 32 -8.31 12.17 -2.57
N SER A 33 -9.36 12.28 -1.75
CA SER A 33 -9.34 13.06 -0.51
C SER A 33 -8.27 12.54 0.47
N GLY A 34 -8.06 11.21 0.53
CA GLY A 34 -7.02 10.58 1.34
C GLY A 34 -5.61 10.92 0.84
N ILE A 35 -5.38 10.83 -0.47
CA ILE A 35 -4.12 11.19 -1.12
C ILE A 35 -3.77 12.65 -0.81
N ASN A 36 -4.66 13.59 -1.10
CA ASN A 36 -4.44 15.02 -0.85
C ASN A 36 -4.14 15.31 0.64
N ARG A 37 -4.82 14.58 1.53
CA ARG A 37 -4.60 14.68 2.98
C ARG A 37 -3.19 14.21 3.38
N ILE A 38 -2.73 13.10 2.82
CA ILE A 38 -1.39 12.54 3.06
C ILE A 38 -0.31 13.48 2.53
N GLU A 39 -0.47 14.01 1.33
CA GLU A 39 0.45 14.98 0.75
C GLU A 39 0.57 16.23 1.63
N LYS A 40 -0.56 16.79 2.06
CA LYS A 40 -0.59 17.95 2.97
C LYS A 40 0.07 17.62 4.32
N ALA A 41 -0.20 16.45 4.89
CA ALA A 41 0.31 16.06 6.20
C ALA A 41 1.80 15.72 6.20
N SER A 42 2.34 15.21 5.10
CA SER A 42 3.75 14.81 4.96
C SER A 42 4.63 15.89 4.29
N GLY A 43 4.01 16.76 3.49
CA GLY A 43 4.74 17.69 2.60
C GLY A 43 5.51 16.98 1.49
N VAL A 44 5.05 15.76 1.09
CA VAL A 44 5.63 14.93 0.02
C VAL A 44 4.50 14.49 -0.90
N ASN A 45 4.74 14.55 -2.22
CA ASN A 45 3.77 14.09 -3.20
C ASN A 45 3.55 12.58 -3.08
N PHE A 46 2.30 12.18 -3.16
CA PHE A 46 1.91 10.77 -3.18
C PHE A 46 2.41 10.11 -4.49
N PRO A 47 2.86 8.85 -4.47
CA PRO A 47 3.23 8.14 -5.69
C PRO A 47 2.01 7.88 -6.57
N ILE A 48 2.26 7.39 -7.79
CA ILE A 48 1.18 6.95 -8.67
C ILE A 48 0.36 5.90 -7.93
N ALA A 49 -0.96 6.10 -7.89
CA ALA A 49 -1.88 5.13 -7.32
C ALA A 49 -2.97 4.78 -8.34
N TYR A 50 -3.39 3.52 -8.33
CA TYR A 50 -4.50 3.04 -9.15
C TYR A 50 -5.35 2.03 -8.40
N VAL A 51 -6.61 1.91 -8.82
CA VAL A 51 -7.52 0.92 -8.25
C VAL A 51 -7.45 -0.36 -9.10
N ASP A 52 -7.11 -1.45 -8.44
CA ASP A 52 -7.14 -2.79 -9.05
C ASP A 52 -8.52 -3.42 -8.80
N PRO A 53 -9.16 -3.98 -9.82
CA PRO A 53 -10.46 -4.64 -9.65
C PRO A 53 -10.40 -5.85 -8.71
N SER A 54 -9.22 -6.46 -8.53
CA SER A 54 -9.07 -7.67 -7.74
C SER A 54 -8.78 -7.38 -6.27
N ILE A 55 -9.25 -8.27 -5.40
CA ILE A 55 -8.76 -8.39 -4.04
C ILE A 55 -7.64 -9.43 -3.98
N ILE A 56 -6.64 -9.18 -3.20
CA ILE A 56 -5.54 -10.11 -2.99
C ILE A 56 -5.78 -10.88 -1.71
N ILE A 57 -5.75 -12.20 -1.83
CA ILE A 57 -5.86 -13.12 -0.72
C ILE A 57 -4.47 -13.73 -0.52
N SER A 58 -3.87 -13.48 0.63
CA SER A 58 -2.58 -14.03 1.01
C SER A 58 -2.81 -15.20 1.97
N SER A 59 -2.33 -16.39 1.61
CA SER A 59 -2.28 -17.53 2.52
C SER A 59 -0.82 -17.75 2.95
N PRO A 60 -0.51 -17.69 4.25
CA PRO A 60 0.85 -17.95 4.73
C PRO A 60 1.25 -19.41 4.55
N ASN A 61 0.28 -20.31 4.36
CA ASN A 61 0.51 -21.72 4.16
C ASN A 61 -0.56 -22.29 3.21
N PRO A 62 -0.22 -23.00 2.14
CA PRO A 62 -1.22 -23.58 1.22
C PRO A 62 -2.19 -24.56 1.91
N ASN A 63 -1.85 -25.03 3.10
CA ASN A 63 -2.66 -25.95 3.91
C ASN A 63 -3.33 -25.29 5.14
N SER A 64 -3.21 -23.97 5.34
CA SER A 64 -3.86 -23.29 6.45
C SER A 64 -5.14 -22.60 6.01
N PHE A 65 -6.18 -22.67 6.85
CA PHE A 65 -7.41 -21.91 6.67
C PHE A 65 -7.26 -20.42 7.04
N ASP A 66 -6.09 -20.03 7.56
CA ASP A 66 -5.77 -18.63 7.87
C ASP A 66 -5.34 -17.91 6.61
N PHE A 67 -6.19 -17.05 6.07
CA PHE A 67 -5.86 -16.18 4.96
C PHE A 67 -5.94 -14.71 5.40
N GLY A 68 -5.03 -13.92 4.88
CA GLY A 68 -5.05 -12.47 5.02
C GLY A 68 -5.61 -11.80 3.78
N ILE A 69 -6.40 -10.75 3.95
CA ILE A 69 -6.89 -9.91 2.86
C ILE A 69 -6.00 -8.69 2.74
N LEU A 70 -5.38 -8.50 1.57
CA LEU A 70 -4.59 -7.31 1.29
C LEU A 70 -5.45 -6.26 0.58
N PHE A 71 -5.74 -5.19 1.27
CA PHE A 71 -6.57 -4.10 0.78
C PHE A 71 -5.83 -3.09 -0.10
N ALA A 72 -4.53 -2.96 0.09
CA ALA A 72 -3.63 -2.20 -0.75
C ALA A 72 -2.23 -2.76 -0.65
N ARG A 73 -1.35 -2.38 -1.59
CA ARG A 73 0.08 -2.72 -1.54
C ARG A 73 0.91 -1.70 -2.30
N THR A 74 2.13 -1.51 -1.83
CA THR A 74 3.17 -0.73 -2.51
C THR A 74 4.04 -1.67 -3.32
N ILE A 75 4.08 -1.51 -4.64
CA ILE A 75 4.81 -2.41 -5.55
C ILE A 75 5.73 -1.65 -6.49
N PRO A 76 6.93 -2.20 -6.77
CA PRO A 76 7.74 -1.75 -7.88
C PRO A 76 7.17 -2.29 -9.19
N ILE A 77 7.10 -1.44 -10.19
CA ILE A 77 6.72 -1.80 -11.57
C ILE A 77 7.76 -1.31 -12.55
N ILE A 78 7.90 -2.03 -13.66
CA ILE A 78 8.73 -1.59 -14.79
C ILE A 78 7.81 -1.03 -15.86
N SER A 79 7.98 0.24 -16.18
CA SER A 79 7.25 0.91 -17.24
C SER A 79 8.24 1.66 -18.12
N GLN A 80 8.20 1.40 -19.43
CA GLN A 80 9.10 2.03 -20.41
C GLN A 80 10.59 1.94 -19.99
N ASN A 81 11.04 0.77 -19.59
CA ASN A 81 12.40 0.49 -19.09
C ASN A 81 12.82 1.33 -17.85
N THR A 82 11.87 1.93 -17.15
CA THR A 82 12.12 2.65 -15.89
C THR A 82 11.41 1.97 -14.73
N LEU A 83 12.11 1.91 -13.60
CA LEU A 83 11.54 1.45 -12.35
C LEU A 83 10.69 2.56 -11.73
N GLN A 84 9.45 2.23 -11.41
CA GLN A 84 8.52 3.10 -10.70
C GLN A 84 7.97 2.35 -9.48
N VAL A 85 7.71 3.06 -8.40
CA VAL A 85 7.01 2.53 -7.24
C VAL A 85 5.60 3.09 -7.24
N VAL A 86 4.62 2.21 -7.22
CA VAL A 86 3.19 2.58 -7.28
C VAL A 86 2.43 1.98 -6.10
N ILE A 87 1.29 2.58 -5.77
CA ILE A 87 0.37 2.04 -4.77
C ILE A 87 -0.86 1.49 -5.49
N GLN A 88 -1.06 0.19 -5.33
CA GLN A 88 -2.24 -0.53 -5.80
C GLN A 88 -3.27 -0.56 -4.68
N VAL A 89 -4.49 -0.10 -4.96
CA VAL A 89 -5.62 -0.07 -4.03
C VAL A 89 -6.69 -1.04 -4.53
N SER A 90 -7.18 -1.94 -3.71
CA SER A 90 -8.22 -2.88 -4.15
C SER A 90 -9.59 -2.19 -4.31
N ALA A 91 -10.33 -2.57 -5.33
CA ALA A 91 -11.69 -2.07 -5.57
C ALA A 91 -12.64 -2.33 -4.40
N PRO A 92 -12.63 -3.52 -3.72
CA PRO A 92 -13.45 -3.74 -2.54
C PRO A 92 -13.14 -2.80 -1.37
N LEU A 93 -11.90 -2.37 -1.17
CA LEU A 93 -11.58 -1.33 -0.19
C LEU A 93 -12.31 -0.03 -0.52
N VAL A 94 -12.29 0.38 -1.79
CA VAL A 94 -12.96 1.60 -2.24
C VAL A 94 -14.48 1.46 -2.05
N ALA A 95 -15.04 0.30 -2.43
CA ALA A 95 -16.47 0.04 -2.34
C ALA A 95 -17.00 -0.01 -0.89
N TYR A 96 -16.30 -0.64 0.03
CA TYR A 96 -16.84 -0.98 1.35
C TYR A 96 -16.11 -0.35 2.53
N GLY A 97 -14.88 0.15 2.34
CA GLY A 97 -14.08 0.76 3.41
C GLY A 97 -14.70 2.06 3.95
N LEU A 98 -14.65 2.28 5.24
CA LEU A 98 -14.96 3.58 5.81
C LEU A 98 -13.90 4.61 5.41
N LYS A 99 -14.27 5.91 5.34
CA LYS A 99 -13.35 6.99 5.00
C LYS A 99 -12.06 6.95 5.81
N GLY A 100 -12.16 6.81 7.14
CA GLY A 100 -11.00 6.72 8.03
C GLY A 100 -10.14 5.50 7.77
N THR A 101 -10.73 4.34 7.45
CA THR A 101 -10.03 3.11 7.08
C THR A 101 -9.27 3.27 5.76
N ILE A 102 -9.92 3.82 4.72
CA ILE A 102 -9.27 4.09 3.42
C ILE A 102 -8.06 5.02 3.62
N HIS A 103 -8.24 6.13 4.36
CA HIS A 103 -7.15 7.07 4.63
C HIS A 103 -6.01 6.44 5.43
N ALA A 104 -6.31 5.58 6.42
CA ALA A 104 -5.30 4.88 7.21
C ALA A 104 -4.50 3.90 6.36
N ILE A 105 -5.16 3.11 5.50
CA ILE A 105 -4.50 2.17 4.59
C ILE A 105 -3.61 2.92 3.60
N LEU A 106 -4.11 3.98 2.95
CA LEU A 106 -3.31 4.80 2.04
C LEU A 106 -2.08 5.40 2.74
N ALA A 107 -2.22 5.86 3.98
CA ALA A 107 -1.11 6.40 4.75
C ALA A 107 -0.10 5.32 5.15
N HIS A 108 -0.55 4.11 5.47
CA HIS A 108 0.32 2.96 5.74
C HIS A 108 1.12 2.57 4.50
N GLU A 109 0.46 2.44 3.34
CA GLU A 109 1.14 2.17 2.08
C GLU A 109 2.12 3.29 1.68
N PHE A 110 1.81 4.53 2.02
CA PHE A 110 2.72 5.64 1.81
C PHE A 110 4.00 5.52 2.67
N LEU A 111 3.90 4.99 3.90
CA LEU A 111 5.10 4.70 4.71
C LEU A 111 5.96 3.60 4.06
N HIS A 112 5.33 2.55 3.51
CA HIS A 112 6.03 1.53 2.73
C HIS A 112 6.71 2.12 1.49
N TYR A 113 6.04 3.01 0.78
CA TYR A 113 6.63 3.74 -0.34
C TYR A 113 7.89 4.51 0.07
N LEU A 114 7.82 5.29 1.14
CA LEU A 114 8.97 6.06 1.63
C LEU A 114 10.13 5.15 2.03
N GLU A 115 9.84 4.03 2.70
CA GLU A 115 10.86 3.05 3.10
C GLU A 115 11.49 2.36 1.89
N LEU A 116 10.71 1.99 0.88
CA LEU A 116 11.22 1.41 -0.34
C LEU A 116 12.14 2.40 -1.10
N ILE A 117 11.72 3.66 -1.23
CA ILE A 117 12.56 4.72 -1.83
C ILE A 117 13.84 4.93 -1.03
N ARG A 118 13.78 4.88 0.31
CA ARG A 118 14.96 4.97 1.18
C ARG A 118 15.96 3.84 0.86
N LYS A 119 15.48 2.59 0.82
CA LYS A 119 16.31 1.41 0.51
C LYS A 119 16.90 1.51 -0.89
N ILE A 120 16.12 1.88 -1.90
CA ILE A 120 16.60 2.10 -3.27
C ILE A 120 17.71 3.18 -3.28
N SER A 121 17.49 4.32 -2.62
CA SER A 121 18.44 5.43 -2.62
C SER A 121 19.77 5.10 -1.94
N LYS A 122 19.79 4.15 -1.02
CA LYS A 122 21.00 3.67 -0.32
C LYS A 122 21.59 2.42 -0.96
N MET A 123 21.02 1.94 -2.08
CA MET A 123 21.41 0.67 -2.73
C MET A 123 21.32 -0.55 -1.80
N GLU A 124 20.52 -0.48 -0.73
CA GLU A 124 20.32 -1.57 0.24
C GLU A 124 19.55 -2.77 -0.36
N LEU A 125 18.98 -2.61 -1.57
CA LEU A 125 18.26 -3.66 -2.31
C LEU A 125 19.16 -4.59 -3.12
N LEU A 126 20.47 -4.34 -3.13
CA LEU A 126 21.40 -5.11 -3.94
C LEU A 126 21.92 -6.40 -3.28
N SER A 127 21.55 -6.67 -2.03
CA SER A 127 21.89 -7.94 -1.37
C SER A 127 20.86 -9.01 -1.74
N ASP A 128 21.31 -10.23 -2.06
CA ASP A 128 20.44 -11.36 -2.48
C ASP A 128 19.37 -11.72 -1.44
N HIS A 129 19.63 -11.46 -0.16
CA HIS A 129 18.65 -11.62 0.92
C HIS A 129 17.57 -10.54 0.96
N THR A 130 17.79 -9.38 0.31
CA THR A 130 16.83 -8.28 0.35
C THR A 130 15.70 -8.47 -0.65
N SER A 131 15.91 -9.19 -1.73
CA SER A 131 14.88 -9.43 -2.75
C SER A 131 13.75 -10.35 -2.25
N VAL A 132 14.07 -11.35 -1.45
CA VAL A 132 13.09 -12.26 -0.83
C VAL A 132 12.35 -11.56 0.32
N ASN A 133 13.07 -10.81 1.16
CA ASN A 133 12.52 -10.15 2.34
C ASN A 133 11.78 -8.83 2.08
N LEU A 134 11.87 -8.26 0.88
CA LEU A 134 11.23 -6.96 0.58
C LEU A 134 9.72 -7.01 0.68
N PHE A 135 9.12 -8.13 0.31
CA PHE A 135 7.67 -8.31 0.34
C PHE A 135 7.18 -9.02 1.61
N GLU A 136 7.91 -9.99 2.13
CA GLU A 136 7.56 -10.68 3.38
C GLU A 136 7.69 -9.75 4.59
N ASN A 137 8.80 -9.01 4.69
CA ASN A 137 9.05 -8.10 5.82
C ASN A 137 8.29 -6.78 5.73
N VAL A 138 7.85 -6.36 4.53
CA VAL A 138 7.06 -5.14 4.37
C VAL A 138 5.69 -5.26 5.06
N TYR A 139 5.09 -6.45 5.07
CA TYR A 139 3.80 -6.67 5.74
C TYR A 139 3.92 -7.17 7.19
N ALA A 140 5.00 -7.89 7.53
CA ALA A 140 5.21 -8.42 8.87
C ALA A 140 5.93 -7.45 9.81
N ASP A 141 6.66 -6.45 9.29
CA ASP A 141 7.62 -5.67 10.05
C ASP A 141 7.26 -4.19 10.12
N THR A 142 6.17 -3.89 10.83
CA THR A 142 5.79 -2.50 11.16
C THR A 142 6.88 -1.77 11.96
N GLU A 143 7.81 -2.50 12.59
CA GLU A 143 8.93 -1.90 13.35
C GLU A 143 9.99 -1.27 12.46
N LYS A 144 10.12 -1.71 11.21
CA LYS A 144 11.08 -1.14 10.24
C LYS A 144 10.55 0.07 9.49
N LEU A 145 9.25 0.31 9.49
CA LEU A 145 8.67 1.48 8.84
C LEU A 145 9.03 2.78 9.57
N PHE A 146 8.94 3.89 8.85
CA PHE A 146 9.00 5.21 9.49
C PHE A 146 7.93 5.34 10.57
N GLU A 147 8.30 5.94 11.69
CA GLU A 147 7.33 6.29 12.74
C GLU A 147 6.28 7.27 12.15
N PRO A 148 4.97 6.93 12.17
CA PRO A 148 3.96 7.79 11.54
C PRO A 148 3.98 9.25 12.01
N ARG A 149 4.30 9.48 13.30
CA ARG A 149 4.43 10.84 13.87
C ARG A 149 5.64 11.63 13.34
N ALA A 150 6.62 10.94 12.76
CA ALA A 150 7.76 11.61 12.11
C ALA A 150 7.39 12.12 10.71
N VAL A 151 6.41 11.48 10.06
CA VAL A 151 6.00 11.75 8.68
C VAL A 151 4.78 12.65 8.61
N PHE A 152 3.74 12.36 9.41
CA PHE A 152 2.45 13.04 9.30
C PHE A 152 2.25 14.04 10.44
N THR A 153 1.79 15.25 10.08
CA THR A 153 1.41 16.31 11.04
C THR A 153 -0.08 16.27 11.41
N ASP A 154 -0.90 15.51 10.70
CA ASP A 154 -2.34 15.40 10.91
C ASP A 154 -2.68 14.43 12.06
N LYS A 155 -3.10 14.98 13.19
CA LYS A 155 -3.43 14.21 14.41
C LYS A 155 -4.55 13.18 14.19
N THR A 156 -5.57 13.53 13.40
CA THR A 156 -6.71 12.63 13.14
C THR A 156 -6.28 11.48 12.23
N LEU A 157 -5.41 11.74 11.24
CA LEU A 157 -4.83 10.70 10.40
C LEU A 157 -3.98 9.74 11.24
N LEU A 158 -3.15 10.27 12.13
CA LEU A 158 -2.35 9.47 13.07
C LEU A 158 -3.23 8.58 13.95
N LEU A 159 -4.36 9.11 14.46
CA LEU A 159 -5.31 8.32 15.24
C LEU A 159 -5.92 7.19 14.42
N HIS A 160 -6.28 7.43 13.16
CA HIS A 160 -6.78 6.38 12.28
C HIS A 160 -5.74 5.29 12.02
N ILE A 161 -4.48 5.67 11.75
CA ILE A 161 -3.38 4.71 11.57
C ILE A 161 -3.21 3.85 12.83
N THR A 162 -3.09 4.47 14.01
CA THR A 162 -2.91 3.74 15.27
C THR A 162 -4.05 2.77 15.57
N LYS A 163 -5.30 3.16 15.25
CA LYS A 163 -6.47 2.30 15.47
C LYS A 163 -6.55 1.12 14.51
N LYS A 164 -6.10 1.30 13.25
CA LYS A 164 -6.21 0.27 12.21
C LYS A 164 -4.98 -0.62 12.08
N PHE A 165 -3.84 -0.15 12.57
CA PHE A 165 -2.56 -0.87 12.53
C PHE A 165 -1.91 -0.93 13.91
N PRO A 166 -2.52 -1.58 14.91
CA PRO A 166 -1.90 -1.74 16.25
C PRO A 166 -0.70 -2.69 16.21
N SER A 167 -0.82 -3.80 15.49
CA SER A 167 0.23 -4.82 15.24
C SER A 167 -0.06 -5.56 13.93
N GLY A 168 -0.39 -4.82 12.86
CA GLY A 168 -0.94 -5.29 11.60
C GLY A 168 -2.31 -4.66 11.37
N PHE A 169 -2.85 -4.84 10.16
CA PHE A 169 -4.16 -4.29 9.83
C PHE A 169 -5.28 -5.03 10.60
N ARG A 170 -6.22 -4.26 11.17
CA ARG A 170 -7.39 -4.79 11.87
C ARG A 170 -8.63 -3.97 11.56
N ASP A 171 -9.50 -4.52 10.73
CA ASP A 171 -10.86 -4.03 10.50
C ASP A 171 -11.80 -5.18 10.11
N TYR A 172 -12.16 -6.02 11.10
CA TYR A 172 -13.03 -7.18 10.91
C TYR A 172 -14.33 -6.84 10.18
N LYS A 173 -14.93 -5.67 10.45
CA LYS A 173 -16.17 -5.24 9.75
C LYS A 173 -15.96 -5.01 8.26
N LEU A 174 -14.77 -4.59 7.84
CA LEU A 174 -14.43 -4.46 6.44
C LEU A 174 -14.16 -5.83 5.83
N GLU A 175 -13.41 -6.67 6.54
CA GLU A 175 -13.09 -8.04 6.11
C GLU A 175 -14.37 -8.84 5.89
N ASP A 176 -15.28 -8.88 6.85
CA ASP A 176 -16.60 -9.55 6.74
C ASP A 176 -17.41 -9.06 5.53
N LYS A 177 -17.43 -7.73 5.28
CA LYS A 177 -18.10 -7.18 4.12
C LYS A 177 -17.46 -7.63 2.80
N VAL A 178 -16.15 -7.66 2.75
CA VAL A 178 -15.43 -8.07 1.55
C VAL A 178 -15.59 -9.57 1.30
N ILE A 179 -15.54 -10.38 2.34
CA ILE A 179 -15.84 -11.82 2.22
C ILE A 179 -17.25 -11.99 1.64
N LYS A 180 -18.25 -11.44 2.30
CA LYS A 180 -19.68 -11.62 1.95
C LYS A 180 -20.07 -11.03 0.60
N TYR A 181 -19.58 -9.84 0.27
CA TYR A 181 -20.05 -9.07 -0.89
C TYR A 181 -19.09 -9.09 -2.08
N TRP A 182 -17.90 -9.66 -1.92
CA TRP A 182 -16.93 -9.76 -2.99
C TRP A 182 -16.45 -11.19 -3.21
N ILE A 183 -15.86 -11.84 -2.21
CA ILE A 183 -15.26 -13.17 -2.35
C ILE A 183 -16.33 -14.25 -2.58
N GLU A 184 -17.36 -14.32 -1.73
CA GLU A 184 -18.47 -15.29 -1.87
C GLU A 184 -19.27 -15.10 -3.16
N LYS A 185 -19.21 -13.92 -3.77
CA LYS A 185 -19.83 -13.65 -5.07
C LYS A 185 -18.93 -13.93 -6.27
N ASN A 186 -17.78 -14.55 -6.05
CA ASN A 186 -16.79 -14.84 -7.07
C ASN A 186 -16.38 -13.61 -7.90
N LEU A 187 -16.34 -12.43 -7.27
CA LEU A 187 -15.81 -11.23 -7.91
C LEU A 187 -14.27 -11.30 -7.98
N PRO A 188 -13.62 -10.47 -8.80
CA PRO A 188 -12.19 -10.61 -9.08
C PRO A 188 -11.33 -10.73 -7.82
N SER A 189 -10.62 -11.85 -7.70
CA SER A 189 -9.70 -12.14 -6.61
C SER A 189 -8.44 -12.82 -7.13
N VAL A 190 -7.32 -12.61 -6.45
CA VAL A 190 -6.03 -13.23 -6.76
C VAL A 190 -5.48 -13.85 -5.49
N ASN A 191 -5.25 -15.15 -5.51
CA ASN A 191 -4.55 -15.84 -4.45
C ASN A 191 -3.05 -15.71 -4.67
N ILE A 192 -2.32 -15.27 -3.65
CA ILE A 192 -0.88 -15.12 -3.68
C ILE A 192 -0.28 -16.06 -2.62
N SER A 193 0.59 -16.96 -3.05
CA SER A 193 1.50 -17.67 -2.15
C SER A 193 2.75 -16.85 -1.90
N LEU A 194 3.44 -17.09 -0.79
CA LEU A 194 4.70 -16.42 -0.42
C LEU A 194 5.74 -16.49 -1.56
N ASP A 195 5.78 -17.60 -2.29
CA ASP A 195 6.75 -17.85 -3.37
C ASP A 195 6.49 -17.03 -4.65
N THR A 196 5.26 -16.56 -4.88
CA THR A 196 4.88 -15.84 -6.11
C THR A 196 5.06 -14.33 -6.02
N ASN A 197 5.39 -13.79 -4.84
CA ASN A 197 5.47 -12.35 -4.59
C ASN A 197 6.86 -11.74 -4.82
N VAL A 198 7.82 -12.49 -5.33
CA VAL A 198 9.18 -12.00 -5.54
C VAL A 198 9.29 -11.27 -6.88
N ALA A 199 9.33 -9.94 -6.86
CA ALA A 199 9.73 -9.16 -8.02
C ALA A 199 11.25 -9.16 -8.14
N LYS A 200 11.79 -9.85 -9.14
CA LYS A 200 13.22 -9.79 -9.47
C LYS A 200 13.51 -8.47 -10.17
N LEU A 201 14.18 -7.55 -9.49
CA LEU A 201 14.62 -6.28 -10.05
C LEU A 201 16.11 -6.35 -10.37
N SER A 202 16.50 -6.01 -11.60
CA SER A 202 17.93 -5.93 -11.93
C SER A 202 18.58 -4.72 -11.26
N ALA A 203 19.83 -4.87 -10.82
CA ALA A 203 20.61 -3.76 -10.25
C ALA A 203 20.68 -2.55 -11.21
N LYS A 204 20.74 -2.80 -12.52
CA LYS A 204 20.72 -1.77 -13.57
C LYS A 204 19.45 -0.92 -13.51
N LEU A 205 18.27 -1.52 -13.35
CA LEU A 205 17.01 -0.78 -13.24
C LEU A 205 16.93 0.04 -11.96
N ILE A 206 17.43 -0.51 -10.85
CA ILE A 206 17.48 0.19 -9.56
C ILE A 206 18.39 1.42 -9.66
N SER A 207 19.58 1.29 -10.24
CA SER A 207 20.53 2.40 -10.41
C SER A 207 20.05 3.49 -11.38
N GLN A 208 19.18 3.15 -12.32
CA GLN A 208 18.58 4.08 -13.26
C GLN A 208 17.36 4.83 -12.73
N MET A 209 16.83 4.44 -11.56
CA MET A 209 15.67 5.12 -10.98
C MET A 209 16.02 6.56 -10.59
N LYS A 210 15.37 7.52 -11.23
CA LYS A 210 15.54 8.95 -10.93
C LYS A 210 14.69 9.34 -9.71
N ILE A 211 15.33 9.48 -8.55
CA ILE A 211 14.67 9.96 -7.33
C ILE A 211 14.94 11.46 -7.20
N LYS A 212 13.88 12.24 -7.00
CA LYS A 212 14.00 13.70 -6.84
C LYS A 212 14.82 14.05 -5.58
N PRO A 213 15.81 14.96 -5.65
CA PRO A 213 16.67 15.31 -4.50
C PRO A 213 15.89 15.79 -3.26
N ASN A 214 14.80 16.54 -3.48
CA ASN A 214 13.94 17.02 -2.39
C ASN A 214 13.24 15.86 -1.66
N LEU A 215 12.87 14.78 -2.34
CA LEU A 215 12.30 13.59 -1.72
C LEU A 215 13.33 12.89 -0.85
N ILE A 216 14.57 12.74 -1.33
CA ILE A 216 15.67 12.15 -0.55
C ILE A 216 15.93 12.97 0.72
N SER A 217 15.97 14.30 0.61
CA SER A 217 16.14 15.20 1.76
C SER A 217 15.02 15.04 2.80
N LYS A 218 13.77 14.95 2.35
CA LYS A 218 12.60 14.70 3.23
C LYS A 218 12.70 13.33 3.91
N ILE A 219 13.04 12.28 3.18
CA ILE A 219 13.22 10.92 3.73
C ILE A 219 14.29 10.91 4.82
N LYS A 220 15.44 11.54 4.60
CA LYS A 220 16.49 11.67 5.64
C LYS A 220 15.97 12.39 6.89
N SER A 221 15.18 13.45 6.72
CA SER A 221 14.55 14.16 7.85
C SER A 221 13.58 13.25 8.62
N PHE A 222 12.76 12.47 7.92
CA PHE A 222 11.83 11.51 8.55
C PHE A 222 12.57 10.40 9.29
N GLU A 223 13.66 9.89 8.72
CA GLU A 223 14.52 8.88 9.35
C GLU A 223 15.08 9.39 10.69
N MET A 224 15.69 10.58 10.70
CA MET A 224 16.20 11.19 11.93
C MET A 224 15.12 11.42 12.99
N LYS A 225 13.94 11.90 12.59
CA LYS A 225 12.80 12.09 13.50
C LYS A 225 12.29 10.76 14.05
N SER A 226 12.18 9.73 13.21
CA SER A 226 11.73 8.39 13.62
C SER A 226 12.67 7.80 14.67
N LEU A 227 13.97 7.90 14.47
CA LEU A 227 14.98 7.43 15.42
C LEU A 227 14.88 8.16 16.77
N LYS A 228 14.68 9.49 16.77
CA LYS A 228 14.49 10.27 18.00
C LYS A 228 13.22 9.86 18.75
N LEU A 229 12.12 9.59 18.04
CA LEU A 229 10.84 9.18 18.66
C LEU A 229 10.92 7.77 19.24
N ARG A 230 11.61 6.84 18.58
CA ARG A 230 11.84 5.49 19.10
C ARG A 230 12.70 5.48 20.37
N LYS A 231 13.80 6.23 20.39
CA LYS A 231 14.63 6.38 21.59
C LYS A 231 13.84 6.89 22.80
N LYS A 232 12.90 7.83 22.61
CA LYS A 232 12.04 8.36 23.69
C LYS A 232 11.01 7.36 24.24
N ARG A 233 10.74 6.26 23.54
CA ARG A 233 9.84 5.19 24.02
C ARG A 233 10.55 4.14 24.86
N LEU A 234 11.89 4.09 24.81
CA LEU A 234 12.72 3.13 25.55
C LEU A 234 13.12 3.64 26.94
N TYR A 235 12.79 4.90 27.26
CA TYR A 235 12.98 5.55 28.56
C TYR A 235 11.62 6.08 29.06
#